data_5a6a99b19377f4ffa1c3b873d92cd8d8
#
_entry.id   5a6a99b19377f4ffa1c3b873d92cd8d8
#
_cell.length_a   1.000
_cell.length_b   1.000
_cell.length_c   1.000
_cell.angle_alpha   90.00
_cell.angle_beta   90.00
_cell.angle_gamma   90.00
#
_symmetry.space_group_name_H-M   'P 1'
#
loop_
_entity.id
_entity.type
_entity.pdbx_description
1 polymer ?
#
loop_
_entity_poly.entity_id
_entity_poly.type
_entity_poly.pdbx_seq_one_letter_code
_entity_poly.pdbx_strand_id
1 'polypeptide(L)'
;MCTQHMWNATELERECSKKLCEDFWQLFLDKDNSDVEIVCEDKTFNCHQLILSARSPVFRAMFKTDMVEKRSQKVEIKELSSEVVAQMLNFIYTGSTNLKIENTPELLFELRGAADQYQLELLKKVSEKKLTSTLTNDNCVKMLVLAEIYHADNLEKVAMEWVIQNMHGLIIKNSEDWSNMIKNHPDLAIKVMKQWANEYTSVKTYSTTNNQLFPTTSWPALN
;
A
#
# COMPACT_ATOMS: atom_id res chain seq x y z
N MET A 1 6.52 -49.68 -11.14
CA MET A 1 5.37 -48.79 -10.89
C MET A 1 5.81 -47.36 -11.17
N CYS A 2 5.53 -46.85 -12.38
CA CYS A 2 5.81 -45.46 -12.73
C CYS A 2 4.70 -44.58 -12.13
N THR A 3 4.98 -43.85 -11.08
CA THR A 3 4.13 -42.75 -10.64
C THR A 3 4.24 -41.64 -11.68
N GLN A 4 3.34 -41.59 -12.62
CA GLN A 4 3.11 -40.44 -13.47
C GLN A 4 2.70 -39.28 -12.55
N HIS A 5 3.63 -38.31 -12.34
CA HIS A 5 3.26 -37.01 -11.82
C HIS A 5 2.32 -36.37 -12.85
N MET A 6 1.03 -36.50 -12.63
CA MET A 6 0.04 -35.68 -13.33
C MET A 6 0.25 -34.24 -12.90
N TRP A 7 0.91 -33.45 -13.74
CA TRP A 7 1.02 -32.01 -13.56
C TRP A 7 -0.39 -31.42 -13.47
N ASN A 8 -0.67 -30.76 -12.36
CA ASN A 8 -1.92 -30.02 -12.25
C ASN A 8 -1.85 -28.83 -13.23
N ALA A 9 -2.82 -28.68 -14.13
CA ALA A 9 -2.83 -27.62 -15.15
C ALA A 9 -2.56 -26.22 -14.56
N THR A 10 -3.10 -25.95 -13.35
CA THR A 10 -2.88 -24.70 -12.63
C THR A 10 -1.44 -24.51 -12.14
N GLU A 11 -0.71 -25.58 -11.87
CA GLU A 11 0.69 -25.52 -11.44
C GLU A 11 1.61 -25.24 -12.64
N LEU A 12 1.36 -25.87 -13.77
CA LEU A 12 2.08 -25.63 -15.02
C LEU A 12 1.85 -24.18 -15.52
N GLU A 13 0.62 -23.67 -15.45
CA GLU A 13 0.30 -22.27 -15.81
C GLU A 13 1.05 -21.27 -14.93
N ARG A 14 1.16 -21.53 -13.62
CA ARG A 14 1.95 -20.70 -12.70
C ARG A 14 3.43 -20.74 -13.04
N GLU A 15 3.96 -21.91 -13.37
CA GLU A 15 5.36 -22.06 -13.73
C GLU A 15 5.68 -21.33 -15.04
N CYS A 16 4.81 -21.43 -16.05
CA CYS A 16 4.92 -20.68 -17.30
C CYS A 16 4.88 -19.18 -17.06
N SER A 17 3.95 -18.71 -16.23
CA SER A 17 3.85 -17.28 -15.88
C SER A 17 5.09 -16.79 -15.14
N LYS A 18 5.61 -17.57 -14.21
CA LYS A 18 6.84 -17.25 -13.48
C LYS A 18 8.03 -17.16 -14.43
N LYS A 19 8.17 -18.14 -15.31
CA LYS A 19 9.25 -18.13 -16.31
C LYS A 19 9.18 -16.91 -17.22
N LEU A 20 7.98 -16.55 -17.69
CA LEU A 20 7.79 -15.33 -18.49
C LEU A 20 8.25 -14.07 -17.75
N CYS A 21 7.90 -13.95 -16.46
CA CYS A 21 8.35 -12.83 -15.64
C CYS A 21 9.88 -12.80 -15.49
N GLU A 22 10.50 -13.95 -15.28
CA GLU A 22 11.95 -14.10 -15.22
C GLU A 22 12.63 -13.67 -16.52
N ASP A 23 12.10 -14.06 -17.68
CA ASP A 23 12.64 -13.71 -18.99
C ASP A 23 12.54 -12.19 -19.24
N PHE A 24 11.41 -11.54 -18.90
CA PHE A 24 11.30 -10.10 -18.98
C PHE A 24 12.23 -9.37 -17.99
N TRP A 25 12.45 -9.94 -16.81
CA TRP A 25 13.40 -9.38 -15.86
C TRP A 25 14.83 -9.47 -16.34
N GLN A 26 15.22 -10.58 -16.96
CA GLN A 26 16.53 -10.73 -17.60
C GLN A 26 16.71 -9.71 -18.73
N LEU A 27 15.72 -9.51 -19.58
CA LEU A 27 15.75 -8.49 -20.62
C LEU A 27 16.03 -7.10 -20.06
N PHE A 28 15.45 -6.75 -18.90
CA PHE A 28 15.70 -5.48 -18.22
C PHE A 28 17.14 -5.38 -17.66
N LEU A 29 17.68 -6.49 -17.13
CA LEU A 29 19.02 -6.53 -16.57
C LEU A 29 20.12 -6.49 -17.63
N ASP A 30 19.92 -7.18 -18.75
CA ASP A 30 20.90 -7.31 -19.85
C ASP A 30 21.07 -6.01 -20.64
N LYS A 31 20.11 -5.10 -20.53
CA LYS A 31 20.08 -3.79 -21.23
C LYS A 31 20.10 -3.89 -22.76
N ASP A 32 20.17 -5.11 -23.28
CA ASP A 32 20.18 -5.36 -24.70
C ASP A 32 18.85 -4.91 -25.33
N ASN A 33 18.93 -4.29 -26.50
CA ASN A 33 17.78 -3.75 -27.21
C ASN A 33 16.97 -2.69 -26.44
N SER A 34 17.54 -2.08 -25.38
CA SER A 34 16.92 -0.93 -24.71
C SER A 34 16.87 0.26 -25.68
N ASP A 35 15.74 0.94 -25.73
CA ASP A 35 15.45 2.06 -26.63
C ASP A 35 15.00 3.33 -25.90
N VAL A 36 15.07 3.33 -24.56
CA VAL A 36 14.79 4.49 -23.71
C VAL A 36 15.54 4.41 -22.37
N GLU A 37 15.98 5.56 -21.89
CA GLU A 37 16.57 5.73 -20.56
C GLU A 37 15.59 6.41 -19.61
N ILE A 38 15.39 5.81 -18.44
CA ILE A 38 14.71 6.46 -17.30
C ILE A 38 15.80 6.97 -16.35
N VAL A 39 15.86 8.28 -16.16
CA VAL A 39 16.84 8.93 -15.29
C VAL A 39 16.14 9.46 -14.04
N CYS A 40 16.64 9.07 -12.89
CA CYS A 40 16.10 9.45 -11.59
C CYS A 40 17.26 9.63 -10.61
N GLU A 41 17.38 10.83 -10.04
CA GLU A 41 18.54 11.20 -9.23
C GLU A 41 19.85 10.94 -10.00
N ASP A 42 20.78 10.19 -9.43
CA ASP A 42 22.05 9.77 -10.01
C ASP A 42 22.00 8.40 -10.72
N LYS A 43 20.79 7.79 -10.83
CA LYS A 43 20.61 6.49 -11.47
C LYS A 43 19.97 6.59 -12.84
N THR A 44 20.47 5.76 -13.76
CA THR A 44 19.91 5.56 -15.09
C THR A 44 19.49 4.12 -15.27
N PHE A 45 18.25 3.93 -15.70
CA PHE A 45 17.64 2.62 -15.98
C PHE A 45 17.42 2.51 -17.49
N ASN A 46 18.09 1.55 -18.13
CA ASN A 46 17.86 1.23 -19.54
C ASN A 46 16.58 0.40 -19.67
N CYS A 47 15.63 0.90 -20.45
CA CYS A 47 14.28 0.35 -20.53
C CYS A 47 13.83 0.14 -21.99
N HIS A 48 12.64 -0.43 -22.15
CA HIS A 48 12.03 -0.73 -23.45
C HIS A 48 10.71 0.01 -23.58
N GLN A 49 10.60 0.96 -24.52
CA GLN A 49 9.40 1.76 -24.74
C GLN A 49 8.15 0.90 -24.92
N LEU A 50 8.28 -0.22 -25.63
CA LEU A 50 7.18 -1.14 -25.87
C LEU A 50 6.61 -1.72 -24.57
N ILE A 51 7.48 -2.17 -23.66
CA ILE A 51 7.09 -2.75 -22.38
C ILE A 51 6.48 -1.67 -21.49
N LEU A 52 7.14 -0.52 -21.35
CA LEU A 52 6.64 0.60 -20.57
C LEU A 52 5.25 1.05 -21.07
N SER A 53 5.09 1.20 -22.39
CA SER A 53 3.83 1.59 -23.03
C SER A 53 2.72 0.55 -22.89
N ALA A 54 3.06 -0.74 -22.89
CA ALA A 54 2.09 -1.81 -22.74
C ALA A 54 1.51 -1.83 -21.32
N ARG A 55 2.32 -1.48 -20.32
CA ARG A 55 1.99 -1.61 -18.89
C ARG A 55 1.47 -0.33 -18.25
N SER A 56 1.88 0.86 -18.77
CA SER A 56 1.51 2.16 -18.23
C SER A 56 0.88 3.04 -19.30
N PRO A 57 -0.37 3.50 -19.10
CA PRO A 57 -0.99 4.48 -20.00
C PRO A 57 -0.20 5.80 -20.09
N VAL A 58 0.45 6.21 -19.01
CA VAL A 58 1.25 7.44 -18.95
C VAL A 58 2.50 7.32 -19.83
N PHE A 59 3.28 6.25 -19.70
CA PHE A 59 4.41 6.00 -20.59
C PHE A 59 3.96 5.83 -22.04
N ARG A 60 2.83 5.19 -22.28
CA ARG A 60 2.25 5.09 -23.62
C ARG A 60 1.95 6.45 -24.24
N ALA A 61 1.43 7.39 -23.45
CA ALA A 61 1.15 8.75 -23.88
C ALA A 61 2.44 9.51 -24.17
N MET A 62 3.45 9.41 -23.30
CA MET A 62 4.77 10.04 -23.49
C MET A 62 5.45 9.62 -24.78
N PHE A 63 5.39 8.34 -25.15
CA PHE A 63 6.08 7.83 -26.33
C PHE A 63 5.24 7.91 -27.64
N LYS A 64 3.93 8.13 -27.55
CA LYS A 64 3.06 8.29 -28.74
C LYS A 64 3.10 9.70 -29.33
N THR A 65 3.26 10.72 -28.52
CA THR A 65 3.21 12.12 -28.92
C THR A 65 4.59 12.57 -29.39
N ASP A 66 4.66 13.62 -30.23
CA ASP A 66 5.92 14.27 -30.64
C ASP A 66 6.58 15.04 -29.47
N MET A 67 6.59 14.43 -28.31
CA MET A 67 7.18 14.97 -27.10
C MET A 67 8.70 14.84 -27.11
N VAL A 68 9.36 15.63 -26.25
CA VAL A 68 10.81 15.66 -26.12
C VAL A 68 11.37 14.29 -25.75
N GLU A 69 10.66 13.56 -24.92
CA GLU A 69 11.02 12.21 -24.44
C GLU A 69 11.16 11.19 -25.57
N LYS A 70 10.29 11.29 -26.60
CA LYS A 70 10.39 10.43 -27.78
C LYS A 70 11.62 10.76 -28.65
N ARG A 71 11.96 12.02 -28.73
CA ARG A 71 13.12 12.46 -29.55
C ARG A 71 14.45 12.23 -28.84
N SER A 72 14.46 12.44 -27.50
CA SER A 72 15.67 12.28 -26.69
C SER A 72 15.90 10.83 -26.26
N GLN A 73 14.90 9.94 -26.38
CA GLN A 73 14.92 8.59 -25.83
C GLN A 73 15.23 8.58 -24.32
N LYS A 74 14.88 9.68 -23.62
CA LYS A 74 15.19 9.88 -22.22
C LYS A 74 14.00 10.47 -21.49
N VAL A 75 13.66 9.88 -20.34
CA VAL A 75 12.62 10.36 -19.42
C VAL A 75 13.28 10.70 -18.08
N GLU A 76 13.17 11.95 -17.64
CA GLU A 76 13.66 12.38 -16.33
C GLU A 76 12.51 12.33 -15.31
N ILE A 77 12.71 11.59 -14.22
CA ILE A 77 11.81 11.52 -13.07
C ILE A 77 12.49 12.21 -11.89
N LYS A 78 11.97 13.41 -11.53
CA LYS A 78 12.59 14.27 -10.50
C LYS A 78 11.91 14.19 -9.14
N GLU A 79 10.67 13.71 -9.10
CA GLU A 79 9.81 13.79 -7.92
C GLU A 79 9.77 12.48 -7.11
N LEU A 80 10.45 11.44 -7.59
CA LEU A 80 10.48 10.13 -6.94
C LEU A 80 11.93 9.77 -6.57
N SER A 81 12.08 8.98 -5.51
CA SER A 81 13.38 8.39 -5.21
C SER A 81 13.75 7.29 -6.20
N SER A 82 15.03 7.09 -6.43
CA SER A 82 15.53 6.05 -7.36
C SER A 82 15.15 4.63 -6.91
N GLU A 83 14.90 4.42 -5.62
CA GLU A 83 14.41 3.15 -5.08
C GLU A 83 12.95 2.91 -5.48
N VAL A 84 12.09 3.91 -5.38
CA VAL A 84 10.69 3.84 -5.83
C VAL A 84 10.60 3.58 -7.32
N VAL A 85 11.42 4.27 -8.12
CA VAL A 85 11.49 4.05 -9.58
C VAL A 85 11.93 2.62 -9.89
N ALA A 86 12.94 2.09 -9.19
CA ALA A 86 13.39 0.71 -9.36
C ALA A 86 12.29 -0.30 -9.05
N GLN A 87 11.50 -0.10 -7.98
CA GLN A 87 10.38 -0.97 -7.63
C GLN A 87 9.22 -0.87 -8.63
N MET A 88 8.94 0.33 -9.12
CA MET A 88 7.94 0.55 -10.17
C MET A 88 8.33 -0.15 -11.47
N LEU A 89 9.58 -0.03 -11.90
CA LEU A 89 10.10 -0.70 -13.10
C LEU A 89 10.09 -2.23 -12.93
N ASN A 90 10.52 -2.74 -11.76
CA ASN A 90 10.41 -4.15 -11.47
C ASN A 90 8.96 -4.66 -11.65
N PHE A 91 7.98 -3.92 -11.11
CA PHE A 91 6.58 -4.28 -11.28
C PHE A 91 6.12 -4.22 -12.74
N ILE A 92 6.56 -3.24 -13.50
CA ILE A 92 6.23 -3.12 -14.93
C ILE A 92 6.70 -4.34 -15.70
N TYR A 93 7.93 -4.81 -15.45
CA TYR A 93 8.51 -5.94 -16.16
C TYR A 93 8.00 -7.30 -15.67
N THR A 94 7.81 -7.47 -14.38
CA THR A 94 7.53 -8.79 -13.78
C THR A 94 6.10 -8.97 -13.27
N GLY A 95 5.35 -7.88 -13.10
CA GLY A 95 4.05 -7.91 -12.42
C GLY A 95 4.14 -8.15 -10.92
N SER A 96 5.35 -8.20 -10.36
CA SER A 96 5.61 -8.40 -8.93
C SER A 96 6.45 -7.27 -8.36
N THR A 97 6.48 -7.16 -7.04
CA THR A 97 7.36 -6.23 -6.32
C THR A 97 8.28 -7.02 -5.41
N ASN A 98 9.54 -6.61 -5.33
CA ASN A 98 10.49 -7.16 -4.35
C ASN A 98 10.34 -6.51 -2.97
N LEU A 99 9.12 -6.05 -2.65
CA LEU A 99 8.82 -5.39 -1.39
C LEU A 99 8.99 -6.37 -0.23
N LYS A 100 10.03 -6.17 0.55
CA LYS A 100 10.27 -6.88 1.80
C LYS A 100 9.38 -6.30 2.91
N ILE A 101 9.19 -7.04 3.99
CA ILE A 101 8.46 -6.57 5.19
C ILE A 101 9.20 -5.37 5.83
N GLU A 102 10.51 -5.29 5.62
CA GLU A 102 11.40 -4.25 6.15
C GLU A 102 11.31 -2.89 5.43
N ASN A 103 10.55 -2.80 4.33
CA ASN A 103 10.35 -1.52 3.65
C ASN A 103 9.60 -0.56 4.57
N THR A 104 10.09 0.68 4.66
CA THR A 104 9.46 1.71 5.49
C THR A 104 8.06 2.05 4.96
N PRO A 105 7.12 2.42 5.82
CA PRO A 105 5.81 2.88 5.37
C PRO A 105 5.91 4.02 4.37
N GLU A 106 6.86 4.93 4.55
CA GLU A 106 7.08 6.07 3.67
C GLU A 106 7.40 5.62 2.23
N LEU A 107 8.30 4.67 2.05
CA LEU A 107 8.63 4.09 0.73
C LEU A 107 7.40 3.47 0.06
N LEU A 108 6.57 2.77 0.84
CA LEU A 108 5.33 2.16 0.33
C LEU A 108 4.29 3.20 -0.10
N PHE A 109 4.20 4.33 0.62
CA PHE A 109 3.34 5.45 0.25
C PHE A 109 3.85 6.15 -1.01
N GLU A 110 5.16 6.41 -1.12
CA GLU A 110 5.76 6.94 -2.34
C GLU A 110 5.52 6.02 -3.54
N LEU A 111 5.69 4.72 -3.37
CA LEU A 111 5.42 3.73 -4.42
C LEU A 111 3.94 3.70 -4.83
N ARG A 112 3.02 3.85 -3.86
CA ARG A 112 1.59 3.99 -4.14
C ARG A 112 1.32 5.27 -4.95
N GLY A 113 1.95 6.39 -4.57
CA GLY A 113 1.85 7.67 -5.29
C GLY A 113 2.37 7.55 -6.73
N ALA A 114 3.54 6.94 -6.90
CA ALA A 114 4.10 6.64 -8.22
C ALA A 114 3.15 5.75 -9.04
N ALA A 115 2.56 4.73 -8.43
CA ALA A 115 1.59 3.85 -9.09
C ALA A 115 0.35 4.62 -9.58
N ASP A 116 -0.13 5.58 -8.82
CA ASP A 116 -1.24 6.47 -9.20
C ASP A 116 -0.83 7.39 -10.36
N GLN A 117 0.31 8.07 -10.24
CA GLN A 117 0.86 8.97 -11.26
C GLN A 117 1.08 8.27 -12.61
N TYR A 118 1.59 7.05 -12.60
CA TYR A 118 1.83 6.25 -13.80
C TYR A 118 0.67 5.34 -14.20
N GLN A 119 -0.50 5.45 -13.53
CA GLN A 119 -1.71 4.68 -13.77
C GLN A 119 -1.48 3.16 -13.72
N LEU A 120 -0.77 2.70 -12.70
CA LEU A 120 -0.45 1.30 -12.43
C LEU A 120 -1.39 0.74 -11.36
N GLU A 121 -2.65 0.55 -11.69
CA GLU A 121 -3.71 0.20 -10.73
C GLU A 121 -3.42 -1.04 -9.86
N LEU A 122 -2.78 -2.06 -10.42
CA LEU A 122 -2.42 -3.26 -9.66
C LEU A 122 -1.27 -2.98 -8.69
N LEU A 123 -0.30 -2.15 -9.06
CA LEU A 123 0.79 -1.74 -8.17
C LEU A 123 0.25 -0.93 -7.00
N LYS A 124 -0.68 -0.01 -7.25
CA LYS A 124 -1.39 0.75 -6.22
C LYS A 124 -2.05 -0.17 -5.20
N LYS A 125 -2.82 -1.16 -5.67
CA LYS A 125 -3.48 -2.16 -4.80
C LYS A 125 -2.48 -3.02 -4.02
N VAL A 126 -1.37 -3.43 -4.63
CA VAL A 126 -0.32 -4.20 -3.96
C VAL A 126 0.34 -3.38 -2.87
N SER A 127 0.66 -2.12 -3.13
CA SER A 127 1.24 -1.20 -2.14
C SER A 127 0.29 -0.96 -0.97
N GLU A 128 -0.99 -0.72 -1.23
CA GLU A 128 -2.02 -0.56 -0.18
C GLU A 128 -2.18 -1.81 0.67
N LYS A 129 -2.24 -2.99 0.05
CA LYS A 129 -2.31 -4.26 0.77
C LYS A 129 -1.08 -4.48 1.65
N LYS A 130 0.09 -4.10 1.15
CA LYS A 130 1.33 -4.19 1.93
C LYS A 130 1.30 -3.23 3.12
N LEU A 131 0.93 -1.97 2.91
CA LEU A 131 0.76 -0.97 3.98
C LEU A 131 -0.20 -1.48 5.06
N THR A 132 -1.37 -2.01 4.67
CA THR A 132 -2.32 -2.61 5.61
C THR A 132 -1.70 -3.75 6.42
N SER A 133 -0.85 -4.58 5.81
CA SER A 133 -0.19 -5.69 6.51
C SER A 133 0.90 -5.27 7.50
N THR A 134 1.35 -4.01 7.46
CA THR A 134 2.33 -3.44 8.40
C THR A 134 1.68 -2.72 9.58
N LEU A 135 0.34 -2.63 9.62
CA LEU A 135 -0.38 -1.99 10.73
C LEU A 135 -0.14 -2.75 12.04
N THR A 136 0.18 -1.97 13.07
CA THR A 136 0.36 -2.42 14.45
C THR A 136 -0.24 -1.41 15.41
N ASN A 137 -0.37 -1.78 16.68
CA ASN A 137 -0.84 -0.85 17.72
C ASN A 137 0.10 0.34 17.90
N ASP A 138 1.38 0.18 17.61
CA ASP A 138 2.38 1.23 17.82
C ASP A 138 2.43 2.21 16.64
N ASN A 139 2.00 1.83 15.44
CA ASN A 139 2.09 2.68 14.26
C ASN A 139 0.72 3.12 13.68
N CYS A 140 -0.39 2.64 14.22
CA CYS A 140 -1.72 2.85 13.63
C CYS A 140 -2.11 4.34 13.50
N VAL A 141 -1.74 5.18 14.45
CA VAL A 141 -2.01 6.63 14.41
C VAL A 141 -1.19 7.29 13.30
N LYS A 142 0.11 6.99 13.24
CA LYS A 142 1.00 7.47 12.17
C LYS A 142 0.50 7.02 10.80
N MET A 143 0.11 5.76 10.67
CA MET A 143 -0.42 5.21 9.42
C MET A 143 -1.74 5.86 9.01
N LEU A 144 -2.62 6.19 9.96
CA LEU A 144 -3.85 6.92 9.71
C LEU A 144 -3.58 8.33 9.15
N VAL A 145 -2.65 9.06 9.78
CA VAL A 145 -2.23 10.39 9.31
C VAL A 145 -1.65 10.33 7.90
N LEU A 146 -0.76 9.37 7.64
CA LEU A 146 -0.18 9.20 6.31
C LEU A 146 -1.24 8.80 5.28
N ALA A 147 -2.19 7.94 5.64
CA ALA A 147 -3.28 7.54 4.75
C ALA A 147 -4.16 8.73 4.34
N GLU A 148 -4.43 9.67 5.24
CA GLU A 148 -5.14 10.92 4.93
C GLU A 148 -4.31 11.80 3.99
N ILE A 149 -3.03 12.06 4.31
CA ILE A 149 -2.13 12.92 3.51
C ILE A 149 -2.01 12.40 2.07
N TYR A 150 -1.87 11.09 1.91
CA TYR A 150 -1.69 10.45 0.60
C TYR A 150 -3.01 10.02 -0.07
N HIS A 151 -4.17 10.40 0.49
CA HIS A 151 -5.50 10.04 -0.02
C HIS A 151 -5.66 8.53 -0.29
N ALA A 152 -5.23 7.72 0.70
CA ALA A 152 -5.29 6.26 0.64
C ALA A 152 -6.57 5.75 1.32
N ASP A 153 -7.75 5.99 0.71
CA ASP A 153 -9.09 5.79 1.30
C ASP A 153 -9.29 4.41 1.96
N ASN A 154 -8.81 3.34 1.31
CA ASN A 154 -8.95 1.99 1.86
C ASN A 154 -8.08 1.79 3.11
N LEU A 155 -6.84 2.29 3.07
CA LEU A 155 -5.94 2.22 4.21
C LEU A 155 -6.43 3.11 5.35
N GLU A 156 -6.95 4.31 5.03
CA GLU A 156 -7.52 5.23 6.01
C GLU A 156 -8.65 4.55 6.80
N LYS A 157 -9.56 3.86 6.13
CA LYS A 157 -10.64 3.11 6.79
C LYS A 157 -10.10 2.05 7.75
N VAL A 158 -9.18 1.22 7.28
CA VAL A 158 -8.61 0.14 8.11
C VAL A 158 -7.80 0.70 9.28
N ALA A 159 -6.99 1.75 9.05
CA ALA A 159 -6.23 2.41 10.10
C ALA A 159 -7.15 3.11 11.11
N MET A 160 -8.25 3.72 10.65
CA MET A 160 -9.28 4.33 11.50
C MET A 160 -9.91 3.29 12.43
N GLU A 161 -10.35 2.16 11.89
CA GLU A 161 -10.91 1.06 12.69
C GLU A 161 -9.90 0.57 13.73
N TRP A 162 -8.63 0.42 13.33
CA TRP A 162 -7.56 0.01 14.24
C TRP A 162 -7.32 1.00 15.37
N VAL A 163 -7.27 2.30 15.06
CA VAL A 163 -7.13 3.38 16.05
C VAL A 163 -8.30 3.37 17.02
N ILE A 164 -9.54 3.24 16.53
CA ILE A 164 -10.74 3.22 17.38
C ILE A 164 -10.74 2.03 18.34
N GLN A 165 -10.40 0.84 17.85
CA GLN A 165 -10.32 -0.37 18.67
C GLN A 165 -9.25 -0.25 19.77
N ASN A 166 -8.17 0.49 19.53
CA ASN A 166 -7.07 0.68 20.46
C ASN A 166 -7.10 2.04 21.21
N MET A 167 -8.16 2.84 21.02
CA MET A 167 -8.27 4.22 21.51
C MET A 167 -7.97 4.35 23.00
N HIS A 168 -8.50 3.45 23.82
CA HIS A 168 -8.28 3.46 25.27
C HIS A 168 -6.80 3.33 25.63
N GLY A 169 -6.07 2.44 24.98
CA GLY A 169 -4.63 2.26 25.17
C GLY A 169 -3.82 3.46 24.66
N LEU A 170 -4.20 4.05 23.53
CA LEU A 170 -3.54 5.22 22.94
C LEU A 170 -3.66 6.46 23.83
N ILE A 171 -4.84 6.73 24.39
CA ILE A 171 -5.07 7.85 25.30
C ILE A 171 -4.28 7.66 26.62
N ILE A 172 -4.33 6.47 27.23
CA ILE A 172 -3.64 6.19 28.50
C ILE A 172 -2.13 6.30 28.35
N LYS A 173 -1.57 5.75 27.25
CA LYS A 173 -0.12 5.78 26.98
C LYS A 173 0.38 7.16 26.58
N ASN A 174 -0.52 8.13 26.33
CA ASN A 174 -0.18 9.47 25.85
C ASN A 174 0.85 9.42 24.71
N SER A 175 0.54 8.61 23.69
CA SER A 175 1.48 8.35 22.60
C SER A 175 1.84 9.67 21.89
N GLU A 176 3.09 9.81 21.52
CA GLU A 176 3.59 11.00 20.80
C GLU A 176 2.85 11.20 19.48
N ASP A 177 2.59 10.11 18.74
CA ASP A 177 1.85 10.15 17.48
C ASP A 177 0.42 10.67 17.67
N TRP A 178 -0.26 10.28 18.76
CA TRP A 178 -1.59 10.80 19.10
C TRP A 178 -1.56 12.30 19.39
N SER A 179 -0.59 12.74 20.17
CA SER A 179 -0.40 14.17 20.51
C SER A 179 -0.07 14.99 19.27
N ASN A 180 0.78 14.47 18.40
CA ASN A 180 1.13 15.08 17.12
C ASN A 180 -0.07 15.17 16.17
N MET A 181 -0.91 14.13 16.11
CA MET A 181 -2.13 14.15 15.30
C MET A 181 -3.10 15.23 15.78
N ILE A 182 -3.34 15.33 17.09
CA ILE A 182 -4.22 16.40 17.64
C ILE A 182 -3.69 17.79 17.29
N LYS A 183 -2.38 17.98 17.37
CA LYS A 183 -1.75 19.29 17.12
C LYS A 183 -1.72 19.66 15.64
N ASN A 184 -1.38 18.73 14.77
CA ASN A 184 -1.08 19.00 13.37
C ASN A 184 -2.22 18.63 12.41
N HIS A 185 -3.12 17.72 12.82
CA HIS A 185 -4.27 17.21 12.07
C HIS A 185 -5.54 17.21 12.93
N PRO A 186 -5.98 18.38 13.43
CA PRO A 186 -7.11 18.47 14.38
C PRO A 186 -8.43 17.94 13.80
N ASP A 187 -8.68 18.15 12.52
CA ASP A 187 -9.89 17.66 11.85
C ASP A 187 -9.96 16.14 11.82
N LEU A 188 -8.83 15.48 11.54
CA LEU A 188 -8.71 14.03 11.60
C LEU A 188 -8.90 13.52 13.04
N ALA A 189 -8.30 14.18 14.03
CA ALA A 189 -8.48 13.83 15.43
C ALA A 189 -9.96 13.93 15.86
N ILE A 190 -10.67 15.00 15.45
CA ILE A 190 -12.10 15.15 15.68
C ILE A 190 -12.90 14.04 14.99
N LYS A 191 -12.55 13.68 13.77
CA LYS A 191 -13.18 12.57 13.01
C LYS A 191 -13.06 11.24 13.77
N VAL A 192 -11.85 10.92 14.26
CA VAL A 192 -11.58 9.74 15.09
C VAL A 192 -12.44 9.75 16.36
N MET A 193 -12.44 10.86 17.10
CA MET A 193 -13.19 10.98 18.36
C MET A 193 -14.71 10.82 18.14
N LYS A 194 -15.26 11.42 17.08
CA LYS A 194 -16.68 11.28 16.74
C LYS A 194 -17.05 9.85 16.42
N GLN A 195 -16.24 9.17 15.63
CA GLN A 195 -16.51 7.80 15.25
C GLN A 195 -16.39 6.86 16.45
N TRP A 196 -15.37 7.02 17.29
CA TRP A 196 -15.23 6.28 18.54
C TRP A 196 -16.43 6.49 19.49
N ALA A 197 -16.89 7.74 19.68
CA ALA A 197 -18.04 8.05 20.51
C ALA A 197 -19.33 7.38 20.00
N ASN A 198 -19.53 7.34 18.68
CA ASN A 198 -20.69 6.68 18.06
C ASN A 198 -20.67 5.16 18.29
N GLU A 199 -19.51 4.51 18.14
CA GLU A 199 -19.38 3.08 18.41
C GLU A 199 -19.58 2.76 19.89
N TYR A 200 -19.02 3.56 20.78
CA TYR A 200 -19.18 3.38 22.24
C TYR A 200 -20.63 3.56 22.70
N THR A 201 -21.38 4.49 22.12
CA THR A 201 -22.80 4.70 22.45
C THR A 201 -23.67 3.57 21.90
N SER A 202 -23.38 3.04 20.73
CA SER A 202 -24.10 1.91 20.14
C SER A 202 -23.94 0.64 20.97
N VAL A 203 -22.73 0.34 21.45
CA VAL A 203 -22.45 -0.83 22.32
C VAL A 203 -23.19 -0.71 23.66
N LYS A 204 -23.26 0.48 24.26
CA LYS A 204 -24.03 0.68 25.52
C LYS A 204 -25.52 0.47 25.34
N THR A 205 -26.12 0.88 24.23
CA THR A 205 -27.56 0.68 23.96
C THR A 205 -27.90 -0.81 23.83
N TYR A 206 -27.03 -1.62 23.23
CA TYR A 206 -27.23 -3.07 23.14
C TYR A 206 -27.10 -3.78 24.50
N SER A 207 -26.20 -3.33 25.38
CA SER A 207 -26.03 -3.92 26.71
C SER A 207 -27.17 -3.58 27.67
N THR A 208 -27.77 -2.37 27.57
CA THR A 208 -28.94 -1.97 28.38
C THR A 208 -30.21 -2.67 27.93
N THR A 209 -30.38 -2.99 26.65
CA THR A 209 -31.58 -3.70 26.15
C THR A 209 -31.55 -5.20 26.52
N ASN A 210 -30.36 -5.80 26.66
CA ASN A 210 -30.21 -7.22 27.04
C ASN A 210 -30.18 -7.44 28.56
N ASN A 211 -30.00 -6.40 29.39
CA ASN A 211 -30.00 -6.55 30.84
C ASN A 211 -31.40 -6.62 31.46
N GLN A 212 -32.48 -6.56 30.67
CA GLN A 212 -33.84 -6.80 31.17
C GLN A 212 -34.24 -8.29 31.29
N LEU A 213 -33.33 -9.22 30.94
CA LEU A 213 -33.59 -10.66 30.93
C LEU A 213 -32.89 -11.44 32.05
N PHE A 214 -32.19 -10.81 33.01
CA PHE A 214 -31.62 -11.51 34.15
C PHE A 214 -32.20 -10.99 35.47
N PRO A 215 -32.76 -11.85 36.31
CA PRO A 215 -33.28 -11.43 37.61
C PRO A 215 -32.11 -11.03 38.54
N THR A 216 -32.35 -9.95 39.28
CA THR A 216 -31.46 -9.43 40.33
C THR A 216 -31.16 -10.49 41.38
N THR A 217 -29.97 -11.10 41.32
CA THR A 217 -29.45 -11.83 42.49
C THR A 217 -28.69 -10.84 43.36
N SER A 218 -29.25 -10.61 44.56
CA SER A 218 -28.67 -9.84 45.63
C SER A 218 -27.29 -10.35 46.03
N TRP A 219 -26.31 -9.47 46.06
CA TRP A 219 -24.99 -9.74 46.63
C TRP A 219 -25.11 -9.73 48.18
N PRO A 220 -24.57 -10.73 48.90
CA PRO A 220 -24.47 -10.63 50.35
C PRO A 220 -23.40 -9.60 50.75
N ALA A 221 -23.76 -8.78 51.74
CA ALA A 221 -22.84 -7.83 52.38
C ALA A 221 -21.66 -8.60 53.03
N LEU A 222 -20.45 -8.21 52.69
CA LEU A 222 -19.25 -8.64 53.40
C LEU A 222 -19.08 -7.74 54.64
N ASN A 223 -19.20 -8.40 55.81
CA ASN A 223 -18.75 -7.84 57.07
C ASN A 223 -17.20 -7.88 57.15
#